data_6dfd9f50007beb0b30d8922d0b53303f
#
_entry.id   6dfd9f50007beb0b30d8922d0b53303f
#
_cell.length_a   1.000
_cell.length_b   1.000
_cell.length_c   1.000
_cell.angle_alpha   90.00
_cell.angle_beta   90.00
_cell.angle_gamma   90.00
#
_symmetry.space_group_name_H-M   'P 1'
#
loop_
_entity.id
_entity.type
_entity.pdbx_description
1 polymer ?
#
loop_
_entity_poly.entity_id
_entity_poly.type
_entity_poly.pdbx_seq_one_letter_code
_entity_poly.pdbx_strand_id
1 'polypeptide(L)'
;MEFQNKRIVICCDGTWNKPDSEPTNVVKLARGILPFANNCHQVVFYDQGVGTEGFFDKYIGGAFGVGVAKNILDAYRFIVHNYQLGDEIYCFGFSRGAYTVRALGGLLNTIGLLPKNQLESLSEAYTYYRTHPEKRETNVYSDYLRPDVKMMGVWDTVGALGSPTPLVGKLAKKRWIGFFDTSLSSYIKNAYHALALDEKRQPFKADLWTGEINDDQCVEQRWFPGVHSNVGGGYDDVGLSDLTLAWMVEKAQHLDLGFEESFIDGLNPRFDGQLYDSFSSVYHLFNNLNGDSGVRGIDGEPDNPPLNIRIDQSTYYRANILEDYEPETLLEDHHNQEQHFTTAILSRAFIREDTPGLVADVEYGALSSKCEVVNISEGGLQLKYEGEISGPVKISSDKFSTKVANIAWHRKGQYGLKFAA
;
A
#
# COMPACT_ATOMS: atom_id res chain seq x y z
N MET A 1 29.02 1.23 24.89
CA MET A 1 28.09 1.79 23.88
C MET A 1 26.83 0.97 23.99
N GLU A 2 25.75 1.54 24.48
CA GLU A 2 24.44 0.89 24.37
C GLU A 2 24.09 0.81 22.89
N PHE A 3 23.82 -0.39 22.43
CA PHE A 3 23.34 -0.58 21.06
C PHE A 3 21.93 0.01 21.00
N GLN A 4 21.77 1.07 20.21
CA GLN A 4 20.44 1.60 19.92
C GLN A 4 19.72 0.63 18.96
N ASN A 5 18.51 0.23 19.30
CA ASN A 5 17.64 -0.51 18.42
C ASN A 5 17.33 0.33 17.17
N LYS A 6 17.00 -0.35 16.07
CA LYS A 6 16.64 0.31 14.81
C LYS A 6 15.39 -0.30 14.21
N ARG A 7 14.82 0.39 13.25
CA ARG A 7 13.71 -0.10 12.42
C ARG A 7 14.26 -0.56 11.08
N ILE A 8 13.98 -1.80 10.74
CA ILE A 8 14.35 -2.42 9.46
C ILE A 8 13.09 -2.42 8.60
N VAL A 9 13.11 -1.67 7.51
CA VAL A 9 11.96 -1.50 6.63
C VAL A 9 12.23 -2.18 5.31
N ILE A 10 11.40 -3.16 4.97
CA ILE A 10 11.45 -3.91 3.73
C ILE A 10 10.33 -3.41 2.81
N CYS A 11 10.69 -2.89 1.67
CA CYS A 11 9.79 -2.38 0.64
C CYS A 11 9.96 -3.19 -0.64
N CYS A 12 8.97 -3.99 -1.01
CA CYS A 12 8.98 -4.79 -2.23
C CYS A 12 7.89 -4.31 -3.20
N ASP A 13 8.31 -3.83 -4.35
CA ASP A 13 7.41 -3.27 -5.34
C ASP A 13 6.85 -4.31 -6.30
N GLY A 14 5.78 -3.95 -7.01
CA GLY A 14 5.19 -4.75 -8.06
C GLY A 14 6.16 -4.90 -9.25
N THR A 15 5.83 -5.79 -10.17
CA THR A 15 6.61 -5.92 -11.42
C THR A 15 6.13 -4.91 -12.45
N TRP A 16 7.01 -4.48 -13.36
CA TRP A 16 6.74 -3.51 -14.43
C TRP A 16 6.66 -2.05 -13.96
N ASN A 17 7.01 -1.77 -12.74
CA ASN A 17 7.00 -0.42 -12.24
C ASN A 17 8.15 0.40 -12.85
N LYS A 18 7.86 1.67 -13.06
CA LYS A 18 8.83 2.67 -13.50
C LYS A 18 8.98 3.71 -12.37
N PRO A 19 9.85 3.46 -11.39
CA PRO A 19 9.92 4.26 -10.16
C PRO A 19 10.08 5.76 -10.40
N ASP A 20 10.71 6.12 -11.50
CA ASP A 20 11.06 7.52 -11.79
C ASP A 20 9.99 8.26 -12.60
N SER A 21 9.16 7.57 -13.37
CA SER A 21 8.11 8.20 -14.21
C SER A 21 6.70 8.00 -13.64
N GLU A 22 6.42 6.82 -13.10
CA GLU A 22 5.09 6.42 -12.61
C GLU A 22 5.23 5.72 -11.24
N PRO A 23 5.54 6.47 -10.16
CA PRO A 23 5.87 5.88 -8.87
C PRO A 23 4.67 5.22 -8.21
N THR A 24 4.86 3.99 -7.74
CA THR A 24 3.90 3.28 -6.90
C THR A 24 3.90 3.81 -5.46
N ASN A 25 2.91 3.40 -4.68
CA ASN A 25 2.84 3.73 -3.26
C ASN A 25 4.02 3.15 -2.47
N VAL A 26 4.57 2.01 -2.87
CA VAL A 26 5.73 1.41 -2.21
C VAL A 26 6.98 2.28 -2.38
N VAL A 27 7.27 2.74 -3.60
CA VAL A 27 8.43 3.61 -3.83
C VAL A 27 8.24 5.00 -3.22
N LYS A 28 7.00 5.55 -3.27
CA LYS A 28 6.69 6.83 -2.60
C LYS A 28 6.93 6.71 -1.09
N LEU A 29 6.40 5.67 -0.45
CA LEU A 29 6.58 5.39 0.97
C LEU A 29 8.06 5.21 1.31
N ALA A 30 8.79 4.39 0.57
CA ALA A 30 10.22 4.15 0.79
C ALA A 30 11.06 5.44 0.73
N ARG A 31 10.72 6.35 -0.21
CA ARG A 31 11.38 7.67 -0.35
C ARG A 31 10.99 8.66 0.76
N GLY A 32 9.81 8.49 1.36
CA GLY A 32 9.30 9.37 2.42
C GLY A 32 9.80 8.99 3.82
N ILE A 33 10.41 7.82 4.02
CA ILE A 33 10.89 7.38 5.33
C ILE A 33 12.15 8.16 5.72
N LEU A 34 12.13 8.76 6.93
CA LEU A 34 13.30 9.41 7.52
C LEU A 34 14.37 8.38 7.88
N PRO A 35 15.66 8.69 7.75
CA PRO A 35 16.73 7.79 8.22
C PRO A 35 16.82 7.71 9.75
N PHE A 36 16.22 8.68 10.46
CA PHE A 36 16.18 8.73 11.92
C PHE A 36 14.91 9.45 12.38
N ALA A 37 14.15 8.81 13.25
CA ALA A 37 12.93 9.37 13.84
C ALA A 37 12.65 8.73 15.20
N ASN A 38 12.05 9.50 16.13
CA ASN A 38 11.67 9.00 17.45
C ASN A 38 12.83 8.30 18.19
N ASN A 39 14.04 8.91 18.17
CA ASN A 39 15.26 8.37 18.76
C ASN A 39 15.69 6.98 18.21
N CYS A 40 15.31 6.64 16.98
CA CYS A 40 15.57 5.35 16.39
C CYS A 40 16.02 5.48 14.93
N HIS A 41 17.08 4.78 14.55
CA HIS A 41 17.51 4.70 13.16
C HIS A 41 16.52 3.86 12.34
N GLN A 42 16.26 4.27 11.11
CA GLN A 42 15.40 3.57 10.15
C GLN A 42 16.23 3.23 8.91
N VAL A 43 16.35 1.93 8.61
CA VAL A 43 17.11 1.44 7.45
C VAL A 43 16.15 0.79 6.47
N VAL A 44 16.16 1.25 5.23
CA VAL A 44 15.21 0.83 4.19
C VAL A 44 15.92 -0.07 3.18
N PHE A 45 15.31 -1.21 2.91
CA PHE A 45 15.57 -2.05 1.76
C PHE A 45 14.45 -1.83 0.75
N TYR A 46 14.78 -1.46 -0.48
CA TYR A 46 13.82 -1.33 -1.56
C TYR A 46 14.17 -2.25 -2.71
N ASP A 47 13.22 -3.10 -3.10
CA ASP A 47 13.28 -3.94 -4.28
C ASP A 47 12.22 -3.48 -5.28
N GLN A 48 12.65 -3.09 -6.48
CA GLN A 48 11.73 -2.61 -7.53
C GLN A 48 10.89 -3.71 -8.18
N GLY A 49 10.99 -4.94 -7.67
CA GLY A 49 10.30 -6.09 -8.24
C GLY A 49 11.03 -6.72 -9.43
N VAL A 50 10.45 -7.78 -9.95
CA VAL A 50 11.04 -8.52 -11.07
C VAL A 50 10.86 -7.75 -12.37
N GLY A 51 11.93 -7.15 -12.89
CA GLY A 51 12.00 -6.61 -14.24
C GLY A 51 12.05 -7.76 -15.25
N THR A 52 11.24 -7.72 -16.29
CA THR A 52 11.37 -8.63 -17.42
C THR A 52 12.08 -7.88 -18.55
N GLU A 53 13.37 -8.05 -18.67
CA GLU A 53 14.10 -7.70 -19.89
C GLU A 53 13.82 -8.77 -20.95
N GLY A 54 12.67 -8.65 -21.64
CA GLY A 54 12.36 -9.54 -22.77
C GLY A 54 10.87 -9.76 -23.00
N PHE A 55 10.42 -9.53 -24.21
CA PHE A 55 9.04 -9.67 -24.65
C PHE A 55 8.49 -11.10 -24.53
N PHE A 56 9.35 -12.12 -24.42
CA PHE A 56 9.00 -13.53 -24.36
C PHE A 56 8.82 -14.10 -22.96
N ASP A 57 9.37 -13.48 -21.92
CA ASP A 57 9.20 -13.95 -20.53
C ASP A 57 7.82 -13.65 -19.96
N LYS A 58 7.06 -12.87 -20.68
CA LYS A 58 5.68 -12.43 -20.32
C LYS A 58 4.69 -13.56 -20.04
N TYR A 59 4.93 -14.75 -20.57
CA TYR A 59 3.95 -15.84 -20.63
C TYR A 59 4.41 -17.17 -20.03
N ILE A 60 5.66 -17.29 -19.57
CA ILE A 60 6.18 -18.56 -19.06
C ILE A 60 6.29 -18.51 -17.54
N GLY A 61 5.27 -19.05 -16.85
CA GLY A 61 5.14 -19.07 -15.40
C GLY A 61 6.31 -19.67 -14.60
N GLY A 62 7.36 -20.16 -15.24
CA GLY A 62 8.57 -20.70 -14.61
C GLY A 62 9.61 -19.62 -14.23
N ALA A 63 9.85 -18.65 -15.10
CA ALA A 63 10.81 -17.56 -14.86
C ALA A 63 10.32 -16.60 -13.77
N PHE A 64 9.01 -16.40 -13.73
CA PHE A 64 8.34 -15.55 -12.75
C PHE A 64 8.61 -15.99 -11.30
N GLY A 65 8.47 -17.28 -11.02
CA GLY A 65 8.69 -17.80 -9.69
C GLY A 65 10.14 -17.75 -9.21
N VAL A 66 11.09 -17.83 -10.12
CA VAL A 66 12.51 -17.68 -9.79
C VAL A 66 12.79 -16.25 -9.33
N GLY A 67 12.18 -15.25 -9.99
CA GLY A 67 12.36 -13.85 -9.61
C GLY A 67 11.79 -13.51 -8.22
N VAL A 68 10.57 -13.96 -7.93
CA VAL A 68 9.95 -13.77 -6.60
C VAL A 68 10.77 -14.48 -5.51
N ALA A 69 11.24 -15.70 -5.76
CA ALA A 69 12.09 -16.42 -4.82
C ALA A 69 13.39 -15.64 -4.52
N LYS A 70 14.01 -15.08 -5.55
CA LYS A 70 15.20 -14.24 -5.38
C LYS A 70 14.93 -13.04 -4.48
N ASN A 71 13.85 -12.30 -4.74
CA ASN A 71 13.49 -11.10 -3.98
C ASN A 71 13.20 -11.43 -2.51
N ILE A 72 12.51 -12.55 -2.22
CA ILE A 72 12.29 -13.04 -0.84
C ILE A 72 13.63 -13.31 -0.16
N LEU A 73 14.55 -14.01 -0.82
CA LEU A 73 15.85 -14.37 -0.27
C LEU A 73 16.75 -13.16 -0.08
N ASP A 74 16.71 -12.18 -0.96
CA ASP A 74 17.51 -10.96 -0.82
C ASP A 74 16.99 -10.08 0.35
N ALA A 75 15.68 -9.93 0.50
CA ALA A 75 15.08 -9.27 1.65
C ALA A 75 15.39 -10.03 2.97
N TYR A 76 15.32 -11.35 2.97
CA TYR A 76 15.70 -12.16 4.13
C TYR A 76 17.18 -11.97 4.51
N ARG A 77 18.09 -12.00 3.53
CA ARG A 77 19.53 -11.73 3.77
C ARG A 77 19.75 -10.35 4.35
N PHE A 78 19.02 -9.34 3.84
CA PHE A 78 19.11 -7.98 4.38
C PHE A 78 18.70 -7.95 5.85
N ILE A 79 17.61 -8.62 6.24
CA ILE A 79 17.19 -8.73 7.64
C ILE A 79 18.28 -9.42 8.46
N VAL A 80 18.76 -10.60 8.05
CA VAL A 80 19.80 -11.35 8.79
C VAL A 80 21.08 -10.53 8.98
N HIS A 81 21.49 -9.77 7.98
CA HIS A 81 22.71 -8.95 8.09
C HIS A 81 22.56 -7.75 9.04
N ASN A 82 21.35 -7.21 9.15
CA ASN A 82 21.11 -5.97 9.87
C ASN A 82 20.45 -6.19 11.24
N TYR A 83 19.71 -7.26 11.45
CA TYR A 83 18.90 -7.46 12.65
C TYR A 83 19.76 -7.70 13.89
N GLN A 84 19.36 -7.06 14.98
CA GLN A 84 19.82 -7.29 16.36
C GLN A 84 18.59 -7.44 17.25
N LEU A 85 18.75 -8.13 18.38
CA LEU A 85 17.65 -8.33 19.33
C LEU A 85 17.11 -6.98 19.81
N GLY A 86 15.80 -6.79 19.65
CA GLY A 86 15.10 -5.54 19.97
C GLY A 86 14.85 -4.64 18.76
N ASP A 87 15.41 -4.95 17.58
CA ASP A 87 15.07 -4.24 16.35
C ASP A 87 13.62 -4.54 15.92
N GLU A 88 12.99 -3.57 15.27
CA GLU A 88 11.62 -3.67 14.77
C GLU A 88 11.63 -3.87 13.25
N ILE A 89 10.81 -4.81 12.75
CA ILE A 89 10.70 -5.10 11.31
C ILE A 89 9.37 -4.57 10.79
N TYR A 90 9.45 -3.82 9.69
CA TYR A 90 8.31 -3.33 8.91
C TYR A 90 8.42 -3.86 7.49
N CYS A 91 7.31 -4.34 6.93
CA CYS A 91 7.28 -4.88 5.58
C CYS A 91 6.17 -4.19 4.79
N PHE A 92 6.51 -3.66 3.62
CA PHE A 92 5.56 -3.04 2.71
C PHE A 92 5.66 -3.66 1.32
N GLY A 93 4.52 -3.84 0.65
CA GLY A 93 4.55 -4.41 -0.68
C GLY A 93 3.29 -4.12 -1.50
N PHE A 94 3.46 -4.05 -2.82
CA PHE A 94 2.35 -3.90 -3.76
C PHE A 94 2.30 -5.06 -4.75
N SER A 95 1.09 -5.55 -5.04
CA SER A 95 0.90 -6.58 -6.06
C SER A 95 1.74 -7.84 -5.76
N ARG A 96 2.67 -8.20 -6.64
CA ARG A 96 3.64 -9.29 -6.45
C ARG A 96 4.67 -8.99 -5.36
N GLY A 97 5.00 -7.73 -5.14
CA GLY A 97 5.80 -7.31 -3.99
C GLY A 97 5.06 -7.53 -2.67
N ALA A 98 3.74 -7.33 -2.65
CA ALA A 98 2.89 -7.71 -1.51
C ALA A 98 2.98 -9.21 -1.23
N TYR A 99 2.89 -10.04 -2.26
CA TYR A 99 3.12 -11.47 -2.15
C TYR A 99 4.55 -11.79 -1.62
N THR A 100 5.57 -11.09 -2.10
CA THR A 100 6.96 -11.26 -1.66
C THR A 100 7.11 -11.00 -0.15
N VAL A 101 6.58 -9.89 0.38
CA VAL A 101 6.70 -9.60 1.82
C VAL A 101 5.85 -10.53 2.69
N ARG A 102 4.69 -10.99 2.20
CA ARG A 102 3.89 -12.02 2.89
C ARG A 102 4.64 -13.35 2.97
N ALA A 103 5.25 -13.78 1.86
CA ALA A 103 6.07 -14.98 1.83
C ALA A 103 7.33 -14.85 2.71
N LEU A 104 7.93 -13.65 2.78
CA LEU A 104 9.03 -13.35 3.70
C LEU A 104 8.59 -13.51 5.17
N GLY A 105 7.42 -12.99 5.54
CA GLY A 105 6.83 -13.20 6.86
C GLY A 105 6.64 -14.69 7.20
N GLY A 106 6.12 -15.47 6.26
CA GLY A 106 5.99 -16.92 6.39
C GLY A 106 7.34 -17.64 6.51
N LEU A 107 8.35 -17.19 5.77
CA LEU A 107 9.72 -17.72 5.86
C LEU A 107 10.32 -17.45 7.25
N LEU A 108 10.24 -16.20 7.74
CA LEU A 108 10.70 -15.82 9.08
C LEU A 108 10.00 -16.63 10.19
N ASN A 109 8.69 -16.86 10.05
CA ASN A 109 7.95 -17.71 10.97
C ASN A 109 8.42 -19.16 10.93
N THR A 110 8.68 -19.70 9.75
CA THR A 110 8.98 -21.15 9.59
C THR A 110 10.41 -21.47 10.01
N ILE A 111 11.39 -20.69 9.57
CA ILE A 111 12.81 -21.01 9.81
C ILE A 111 13.51 -20.07 10.80
N GLY A 112 12.88 -18.96 11.19
CA GLY A 112 13.55 -17.93 12.01
C GLY A 112 14.68 -17.23 11.25
N LEU A 113 15.64 -16.66 11.99
CA LEU A 113 16.84 -16.04 11.45
C LEU A 113 18.03 -17.00 11.50
N LEU A 114 18.53 -17.39 10.35
CA LEU A 114 19.76 -18.15 10.25
C LEU A 114 20.94 -17.33 10.80
N PRO A 115 21.91 -17.95 11.51
CA PRO A 115 23.16 -17.30 11.83
C PRO A 115 23.88 -16.81 10.57
N LYS A 116 24.53 -15.65 10.64
CA LYS A 116 25.21 -15.03 9.48
C LYS A 116 26.22 -15.97 8.80
N ASN A 117 26.89 -16.81 9.57
CA ASN A 117 27.86 -17.82 9.09
C ASN A 117 27.20 -19.09 8.54
N GLN A 118 25.87 -19.17 8.52
CA GLN A 118 25.10 -20.30 7.95
C GLN A 118 24.22 -19.86 6.77
N LEU A 119 24.38 -18.65 6.25
CA LEU A 119 23.59 -18.15 5.12
C LEU A 119 23.82 -18.95 3.82
N GLU A 120 24.86 -19.75 3.72
CA GLU A 120 25.06 -20.71 2.64
C GLU A 120 23.97 -21.78 2.58
N SER A 121 23.38 -22.15 3.75
CA SER A 121 22.26 -23.12 3.82
C SER A 121 20.89 -22.48 3.54
N LEU A 122 20.81 -21.19 3.21
CA LEU A 122 19.55 -20.50 2.99
C LEU A 122 18.70 -21.12 1.87
N SER A 123 19.32 -21.68 0.84
CA SER A 123 18.61 -22.36 -0.24
C SER A 123 17.92 -23.64 0.24
N GLU A 124 18.53 -24.37 1.16
CA GLU A 124 17.96 -25.56 1.78
C GLU A 124 16.82 -25.16 2.74
N ALA A 125 17.04 -24.13 3.56
CA ALA A 125 16.03 -23.59 4.47
C ALA A 125 14.80 -23.07 3.71
N TYR A 126 15.03 -22.43 2.55
CA TYR A 126 13.94 -22.00 1.67
C TYR A 126 13.19 -23.19 1.04
N THR A 127 13.88 -24.25 0.69
CA THR A 127 13.26 -25.51 0.21
C THR A 127 12.41 -26.14 1.31
N TYR A 128 12.92 -26.16 2.54
CA TYR A 128 12.14 -26.60 3.71
C TYR A 128 10.87 -25.75 3.92
N TYR A 129 10.96 -24.42 3.86
CA TYR A 129 9.81 -23.54 3.94
C TYR A 129 8.75 -23.85 2.86
N ARG A 130 9.20 -24.16 1.64
CA ARG A 130 8.33 -24.51 0.51
C ARG A 130 7.73 -25.92 0.60
N THR A 131 8.22 -26.76 1.46
CA THR A 131 7.65 -28.10 1.69
C THR A 131 6.34 -27.99 2.44
N HIS A 132 5.34 -28.77 2.05
CA HIS A 132 4.03 -28.79 2.74
C HIS A 132 4.23 -29.05 4.24
N PRO A 133 3.55 -28.33 5.16
CA PRO A 133 3.76 -28.46 6.61
C PRO A 133 3.75 -29.91 7.11
N GLU A 134 2.81 -30.73 6.66
CA GLU A 134 2.71 -32.15 7.04
C GLU A 134 3.89 -33.02 6.59
N LYS A 135 4.69 -32.53 5.64
CA LYS A 135 5.86 -33.25 5.10
C LYS A 135 7.18 -32.68 5.59
N ARG A 136 7.14 -31.62 6.40
CA ARG A 136 8.35 -31.05 6.99
C ARG A 136 8.87 -31.95 8.10
N GLU A 137 10.19 -32.12 8.16
CA GLU A 137 10.81 -32.70 9.35
C GLU A 137 10.58 -31.76 10.53
N THR A 138 10.17 -32.31 11.66
CA THR A 138 9.90 -31.52 12.85
C THR A 138 11.18 -31.00 13.48
N ASN A 139 11.12 -29.76 13.99
CA ASN A 139 12.16 -29.13 14.81
C ASN A 139 13.52 -28.82 14.15
N VAL A 140 13.65 -28.91 12.83
CA VAL A 140 14.93 -28.59 12.14
C VAL A 140 15.39 -27.15 12.43
N TYR A 141 14.46 -26.21 12.53
CA TYR A 141 14.73 -24.78 12.75
C TYR A 141 14.15 -24.25 14.09
N SER A 142 13.84 -25.11 15.06
CA SER A 142 13.20 -24.72 16.33
C SER A 142 14.00 -23.72 17.14
N ASP A 143 15.32 -23.84 17.12
CA ASP A 143 16.24 -23.09 17.98
C ASP A 143 16.60 -21.71 17.43
N TYR A 144 16.18 -21.39 16.19
CA TYR A 144 16.47 -20.08 15.60
C TYR A 144 15.49 -19.03 16.06
N LEU A 145 16.02 -17.82 16.30
CA LEU A 145 15.24 -16.66 16.70
C LEU A 145 14.21 -16.30 15.63
N ARG A 146 12.96 -16.16 16.03
CA ARG A 146 11.87 -15.67 15.20
C ARG A 146 11.53 -14.24 15.59
N PRO A 147 11.95 -13.24 14.81
CA PRO A 147 11.61 -11.86 15.10
C PRO A 147 10.14 -11.60 14.81
N ASP A 148 9.50 -10.80 15.64
CA ASP A 148 8.20 -10.24 15.32
C ASP A 148 8.33 -9.26 14.16
N VAL A 149 7.37 -9.32 13.24
CA VAL A 149 7.14 -8.27 12.25
C VAL A 149 6.17 -7.28 12.86
N LYS A 150 6.65 -6.09 13.23
CA LYS A 150 5.85 -5.06 13.90
C LYS A 150 4.71 -4.59 13.02
N MET A 151 4.95 -4.44 11.70
CA MET A 151 3.93 -4.09 10.73
C MET A 151 4.15 -4.78 9.39
N MET A 152 3.06 -5.27 8.81
CA MET A 152 2.99 -5.68 7.40
C MET A 152 1.88 -4.89 6.71
N GLY A 153 2.27 -3.97 5.82
CA GLY A 153 1.38 -3.14 5.03
C GLY A 153 1.42 -3.53 3.55
N VAL A 154 0.29 -3.96 2.99
CA VAL A 154 0.27 -4.42 1.60
C VAL A 154 -0.85 -3.76 0.80
N TRP A 155 -0.56 -3.50 -0.48
CA TRP A 155 -1.53 -3.01 -1.44
C TRP A 155 -1.85 -4.10 -2.43
N ASP A 156 -3.11 -4.42 -2.53
CA ASP A 156 -3.78 -5.30 -3.49
C ASP A 156 -2.94 -6.52 -3.88
N THR A 157 -2.71 -7.39 -2.88
CA THR A 157 -1.96 -8.63 -3.08
C THR A 157 -2.64 -9.47 -4.14
N VAL A 158 -1.91 -9.80 -5.19
CA VAL A 158 -2.38 -10.75 -6.21
C VAL A 158 -1.50 -11.98 -6.21
N GLY A 159 -2.14 -13.14 -6.29
CA GLY A 159 -1.42 -14.41 -6.26
C GLY A 159 -0.41 -14.53 -7.41
N ALA A 160 0.70 -15.19 -7.15
CA ALA A 160 1.77 -15.44 -8.14
C ALA A 160 1.29 -16.22 -9.39
N LEU A 161 0.03 -16.63 -9.44
CA LEU A 161 -0.54 -17.52 -10.45
C LEU A 161 -1.37 -16.82 -11.53
N GLY A 162 -1.34 -15.50 -11.61
CA GLY A 162 -2.02 -14.71 -12.64
C GLY A 162 -1.55 -15.01 -14.07
N SER A 163 -1.53 -16.29 -14.45
CA SER A 163 -1.39 -16.67 -15.87
C SER A 163 -2.72 -16.53 -16.56
N PRO A 164 -2.80 -15.77 -17.66
CA PRO A 164 -4.03 -15.61 -18.43
C PRO A 164 -4.52 -16.90 -19.12
N THR A 165 -3.78 -18.01 -19.00
CA THR A 165 -4.16 -19.27 -19.62
C THR A 165 -4.56 -20.32 -18.58
N PRO A 166 -5.79 -20.88 -18.63
CA PRO A 166 -6.29 -21.88 -17.67
C PRO A 166 -5.41 -23.13 -17.58
N LEU A 167 -4.71 -23.47 -18.66
CA LEU A 167 -3.88 -24.65 -18.75
C LEU A 167 -2.55 -24.49 -17.99
N VAL A 168 -1.92 -23.33 -18.12
CA VAL A 168 -0.68 -22.99 -17.41
C VAL A 168 -0.97 -22.77 -15.92
N GLY A 169 -2.12 -22.16 -15.57
CA GLY A 169 -2.56 -21.97 -14.20
C GLY A 169 -2.73 -23.28 -13.42
N LYS A 170 -3.30 -24.34 -14.03
CA LYS A 170 -3.44 -25.67 -13.38
C LYS A 170 -2.10 -26.38 -13.16
N LEU A 171 -1.18 -26.31 -14.11
CA LEU A 171 0.16 -26.89 -13.99
C LEU A 171 1.05 -26.09 -13.02
N ALA A 172 0.96 -24.77 -13.06
CA ALA A 172 1.61 -23.88 -12.10
C ALA A 172 1.08 -24.15 -10.70
N LYS A 173 -0.24 -24.19 -10.50
CA LYS A 173 -0.87 -24.54 -9.21
C LYS A 173 -0.30 -25.81 -8.60
N LYS A 174 -0.14 -26.89 -9.39
CA LYS A 174 0.39 -28.17 -8.92
C LYS A 174 1.88 -28.11 -8.54
N ARG A 175 2.66 -27.19 -9.14
CA ARG A 175 4.11 -27.04 -8.92
C ARG A 175 4.44 -26.02 -7.83
N TRP A 176 3.46 -25.11 -7.51
CA TRP A 176 3.63 -23.96 -6.61
C TRP A 176 2.80 -24.05 -5.33
N ILE A 177 1.94 -25.08 -5.20
CA ILE A 177 0.99 -25.28 -4.09
C ILE A 177 1.64 -25.30 -2.69
N GLY A 178 2.96 -25.35 -2.57
CA GLY A 178 3.64 -25.23 -1.28
C GLY A 178 3.78 -23.80 -0.72
N PHE A 179 3.14 -22.79 -1.34
CA PHE A 179 3.36 -21.37 -1.01
C PHE A 179 2.18 -20.66 -0.36
N PHE A 180 1.01 -21.27 -0.37
CA PHE A 180 -0.22 -20.58 0.02
C PHE A 180 -0.71 -21.05 1.38
N ASP A 181 -0.08 -20.56 2.40
CA ASP A 181 -0.77 -20.30 3.63
C ASP A 181 -1.29 -18.86 3.54
N THR A 182 -2.58 -18.68 3.24
CA THR A 182 -3.27 -17.38 3.27
C THR A 182 -3.48 -16.94 4.72
N SER A 183 -3.20 -17.81 5.68
CA SER A 183 -3.29 -17.51 7.10
C SER A 183 -2.22 -16.48 7.50
N LEU A 184 -2.62 -15.61 8.39
CA LEU A 184 -1.72 -14.61 8.94
C LEU A 184 -0.79 -15.28 9.97
N SER A 185 0.53 -15.13 9.79
CA SER A 185 1.50 -15.61 10.76
C SER A 185 1.34 -14.92 12.12
N SER A 186 1.39 -15.68 13.24
CA SER A 186 1.32 -15.15 14.60
C SER A 186 2.45 -14.17 14.95
N TYR A 187 3.55 -14.18 14.20
CA TYR A 187 4.67 -13.25 14.37
C TYR A 187 4.45 -11.89 13.66
N ILE A 188 3.36 -11.71 12.92
CA ILE A 188 2.98 -10.41 12.36
C ILE A 188 2.03 -9.75 13.32
N LYS A 189 2.45 -8.67 13.98
CA LYS A 189 1.66 -8.02 15.03
C LYS A 189 0.59 -7.08 14.47
N ASN A 190 0.89 -6.37 13.39
CA ASN A 190 -0.04 -5.46 12.75
C ASN A 190 -0.05 -5.73 11.24
N ALA A 191 -1.20 -6.08 10.69
CA ALA A 191 -1.37 -6.44 9.29
C ALA A 191 -2.44 -5.56 8.64
N TYR A 192 -2.04 -4.78 7.62
CA TYR A 192 -2.91 -3.84 6.90
C TYR A 192 -2.90 -4.13 5.41
N HIS A 193 -4.08 -4.35 4.83
CA HIS A 193 -4.24 -4.66 3.42
C HIS A 193 -5.19 -3.67 2.75
N ALA A 194 -4.67 -2.81 1.88
CA ALA A 194 -5.48 -1.97 1.01
C ALA A 194 -5.86 -2.75 -0.25
N LEU A 195 -7.14 -2.85 -0.56
CA LEU A 195 -7.71 -3.68 -1.61
C LEU A 195 -8.44 -2.84 -2.65
N ALA A 196 -8.32 -3.22 -3.93
CA ALA A 196 -8.97 -2.57 -5.06
C ALA A 196 -10.38 -3.12 -5.29
N LEU A 197 -11.40 -2.28 -5.06
CA LEU A 197 -12.80 -2.69 -5.18
C LEU A 197 -13.22 -2.91 -6.65
N ASP A 198 -12.73 -2.06 -7.54
CA ASP A 198 -13.19 -1.99 -8.93
C ASP A 198 -12.36 -2.83 -9.90
N GLU A 199 -11.40 -3.64 -9.41
CA GLU A 199 -10.58 -4.49 -10.26
C GLU A 199 -11.36 -5.71 -10.74
N LYS A 200 -11.55 -5.82 -12.08
CA LYS A 200 -12.36 -6.86 -12.71
C LYS A 200 -11.54 -7.94 -13.42
N ARG A 201 -10.23 -7.78 -13.53
CA ARG A 201 -9.38 -8.76 -14.21
C ARG A 201 -9.18 -10.02 -13.36
N GLN A 202 -9.61 -11.18 -13.84
CA GLN A 202 -9.48 -12.47 -13.14
C GLN A 202 -8.05 -12.81 -12.67
N PRO A 203 -6.99 -12.55 -13.47
CA PRO A 203 -5.63 -12.78 -13.01
C PRO A 203 -5.20 -11.90 -11.82
N PHE A 204 -5.99 -10.88 -11.50
CA PHE A 204 -5.77 -9.96 -10.38
C PHE A 204 -6.73 -10.22 -9.21
N LYS A 205 -7.29 -11.43 -9.08
CA LYS A 205 -8.08 -11.79 -7.90
C LYS A 205 -7.26 -11.51 -6.64
N ALA A 206 -7.85 -10.77 -5.69
CA ALA A 206 -7.19 -10.42 -4.44
C ALA A 206 -6.94 -11.67 -3.59
N ASP A 207 -5.76 -11.73 -2.99
CA ASP A 207 -5.35 -12.80 -2.08
C ASP A 207 -5.49 -12.31 -0.64
N LEU A 208 -6.64 -12.56 -0.03
CA LEU A 208 -7.02 -12.07 1.30
C LEU A 208 -6.31 -12.86 2.41
N TRP A 209 -6.09 -12.24 3.57
CA TRP A 209 -5.75 -12.97 4.78
C TRP A 209 -6.98 -13.64 5.37
N THR A 210 -6.79 -14.90 5.74
CA THR A 210 -7.80 -15.77 6.34
C THR A 210 -7.23 -16.45 7.59
N GLY A 211 -8.02 -17.27 8.28
CA GLY A 211 -7.61 -18.00 9.48
C GLY A 211 -8.06 -17.33 10.77
N GLU A 212 -7.22 -17.30 11.79
CA GLU A 212 -7.54 -16.77 13.12
C GLU A 212 -6.65 -15.57 13.45
N ILE A 213 -7.16 -14.65 14.26
CA ILE A 213 -6.44 -13.49 14.79
C ILE A 213 -6.13 -13.78 16.26
N ASN A 214 -4.87 -13.68 16.67
CA ASN A 214 -4.49 -13.77 18.06
C ASN A 214 -4.76 -12.46 18.81
N ASP A 215 -4.88 -12.51 20.13
CA ASP A 215 -5.18 -11.34 20.97
C ASP A 215 -4.16 -10.19 20.85
N ASP A 216 -2.92 -10.51 20.47
CA ASP A 216 -1.82 -9.56 20.28
C ASP A 216 -1.64 -9.09 18.84
N GLN A 217 -2.57 -9.43 17.95
CA GLN A 217 -2.54 -9.04 16.55
C GLN A 217 -3.63 -8.02 16.20
N CYS A 218 -3.27 -7.01 15.42
CA CYS A 218 -4.19 -6.08 14.79
C CYS A 218 -4.23 -6.36 13.28
N VAL A 219 -5.40 -6.68 12.75
CA VAL A 219 -5.58 -7.00 11.32
C VAL A 219 -6.67 -6.13 10.76
N GLU A 220 -6.42 -5.53 9.61
CA GLU A 220 -7.44 -4.77 8.87
C GLU A 220 -7.22 -4.93 7.38
N GLN A 221 -8.23 -5.43 6.67
CA GLN A 221 -8.28 -5.54 5.23
C GLN A 221 -9.35 -4.59 4.71
N ARG A 222 -8.96 -3.53 3.99
CA ARG A 222 -9.84 -2.44 3.66
C ARG A 222 -9.95 -2.26 2.14
N TRP A 223 -11.18 -2.27 1.65
CA TRP A 223 -11.52 -2.05 0.26
C TRP A 223 -11.65 -0.56 -0.05
N PHE A 224 -10.89 -0.10 -1.03
CA PHE A 224 -10.89 1.27 -1.52
C PHE A 224 -11.45 1.36 -2.93
N PRO A 225 -12.02 2.50 -3.34
CA PRO A 225 -12.45 2.71 -4.71
C PRO A 225 -11.22 2.69 -5.63
N GLY A 226 -11.35 2.06 -6.76
CA GLY A 226 -10.30 1.99 -7.78
C GLY A 226 -9.89 0.59 -8.19
N VAL A 227 -9.20 0.52 -9.30
CA VAL A 227 -8.56 -0.70 -9.82
C VAL A 227 -7.16 -0.87 -9.21
N HIS A 228 -6.48 -1.96 -9.53
CA HIS A 228 -5.19 -2.37 -8.98
C HIS A 228 -4.18 -1.23 -8.80
N SER A 229 -3.92 -0.46 -9.86
CA SER A 229 -2.97 0.66 -9.81
C SER A 229 -3.59 1.97 -9.29
N ASN A 230 -4.92 2.12 -9.20
CA ASN A 230 -5.53 3.17 -8.41
C ASN A 230 -5.27 2.98 -6.91
N VAL A 231 -5.17 1.74 -6.46
CA VAL A 231 -4.88 1.41 -5.05
C VAL A 231 -3.38 1.36 -4.77
N GLY A 232 -2.59 0.77 -5.66
CA GLY A 232 -1.15 0.59 -5.47
C GLY A 232 -0.26 1.69 -6.01
N GLY A 233 -0.82 2.65 -6.75
CA GLY A 233 -0.07 3.70 -7.45
C GLY A 233 0.42 3.26 -8.84
N GLY A 234 0.98 4.19 -9.59
CA GLY A 234 1.49 3.98 -10.94
C GLY A 234 0.66 4.66 -12.03
N TYR A 235 -0.34 5.45 -11.71
CA TYR A 235 -1.07 6.31 -12.63
C TYR A 235 -0.72 7.79 -12.42
N ASP A 236 -0.95 8.62 -13.45
CA ASP A 236 -0.70 10.07 -13.40
C ASP A 236 -1.63 10.77 -12.40
N ASP A 237 -2.93 10.44 -12.40
CA ASP A 237 -3.83 10.89 -11.34
C ASP A 237 -3.61 10.05 -10.09
N VAL A 238 -3.11 10.70 -9.05
CA VAL A 238 -2.75 10.06 -7.79
C VAL A 238 -3.86 10.10 -6.74
N GLY A 239 -5.00 10.73 -7.03
CA GLY A 239 -6.05 10.99 -6.05
C GLY A 239 -6.47 9.73 -5.28
N LEU A 240 -6.80 8.66 -6.00
CA LEU A 240 -7.22 7.38 -5.39
C LEU A 240 -6.05 6.63 -4.74
N SER A 241 -4.86 6.63 -5.36
CA SER A 241 -3.71 5.95 -4.79
C SER A 241 -3.19 6.63 -3.52
N ASP A 242 -3.28 7.94 -3.45
CA ASP A 242 -2.89 8.68 -2.26
C ASP A 242 -3.87 8.49 -1.08
N LEU A 243 -5.15 8.11 -1.32
CA LEU A 243 -6.05 7.67 -0.24
C LEU A 243 -5.47 6.46 0.50
N THR A 244 -5.07 5.45 -0.25
CA THR A 244 -4.53 4.21 0.33
C THR A 244 -3.14 4.42 0.91
N LEU A 245 -2.33 5.30 0.30
CA LEU A 245 -1.00 5.65 0.81
C LEU A 245 -1.10 6.42 2.11
N ALA A 246 -1.98 7.42 2.19
CA ALA A 246 -2.21 8.20 3.41
C ALA A 246 -2.67 7.31 4.56
N TRP A 247 -3.62 6.40 4.30
CA TRP A 247 -4.07 5.40 5.28
C TRP A 247 -2.92 4.51 5.78
N MET A 248 -2.08 4.02 4.88
CA MET A 248 -0.95 3.15 5.24
C MET A 248 0.12 3.91 6.02
N VAL A 249 0.44 5.14 5.62
CA VAL A 249 1.39 6.03 6.32
C VAL A 249 0.91 6.30 7.74
N GLU A 250 -0.38 6.58 7.91
CA GLU A 250 -0.98 6.77 9.21
C GLU A 250 -0.81 5.55 10.12
N LYS A 251 -1.16 4.35 9.62
CA LYS A 251 -0.95 3.10 10.37
C LYS A 251 0.51 2.92 10.77
N ALA A 252 1.43 3.21 9.87
CA ALA A 252 2.86 3.12 10.13
C ALA A 252 3.35 4.15 11.17
N GLN A 253 2.84 5.38 11.13
CA GLN A 253 3.15 6.42 12.12
C GLN A 253 2.65 6.08 13.53
N HIS A 254 1.46 5.48 13.64
CA HIS A 254 0.94 4.97 14.93
C HIS A 254 1.82 3.86 15.53
N LEU A 255 2.63 3.22 14.71
CA LEU A 255 3.61 2.22 15.11
C LEU A 255 5.04 2.78 15.12
N ASP A 256 5.18 4.10 15.26
CA ASP A 256 6.44 4.86 15.42
C ASP A 256 7.31 5.00 14.15
N LEU A 257 6.91 4.51 12.97
CA LEU A 257 7.69 4.75 11.75
C LEU A 257 7.63 6.23 11.37
N GLY A 258 8.80 6.84 11.18
CA GLY A 258 8.94 8.27 10.91
C GLY A 258 9.06 8.58 9.42
N PHE A 259 8.37 9.63 8.99
CA PHE A 259 8.35 10.11 7.61
C PHE A 259 8.72 11.59 7.53
N GLU A 260 9.23 12.01 6.38
CA GLU A 260 9.45 13.42 6.08
C GLU A 260 8.12 14.17 6.03
N GLU A 261 8.05 15.31 6.70
CA GLU A 261 6.83 16.14 6.72
C GLU A 261 6.44 16.59 5.31
N SER A 262 7.42 16.96 4.48
CA SER A 262 7.22 17.35 3.09
C SER A 262 6.61 16.22 2.24
N PHE A 263 6.93 14.96 2.54
CA PHE A 263 6.32 13.81 1.89
C PHE A 263 4.84 13.69 2.27
N ILE A 264 4.53 13.79 3.56
CA ILE A 264 3.14 13.70 4.06
C ILE A 264 2.31 14.85 3.50
N ASP A 265 2.86 16.07 3.51
CA ASP A 265 2.20 17.27 2.99
C ASP A 265 1.98 17.24 1.47
N GLY A 266 2.80 16.49 0.76
CA GLY A 266 2.70 16.30 -0.67
C GLY A 266 1.62 15.29 -1.11
N LEU A 267 1.06 14.49 -0.19
CA LEU A 267 -0.03 13.58 -0.51
C LEU A 267 -1.32 14.35 -0.84
N ASN A 268 -2.01 13.91 -1.87
CA ASN A 268 -3.26 14.51 -2.34
C ASN A 268 -4.40 13.49 -2.43
N PRO A 269 -4.82 12.89 -1.29
CA PRO A 269 -5.88 11.89 -1.27
C PRO A 269 -7.21 12.51 -1.72
N ARG A 270 -7.84 11.94 -2.75
CA ARG A 270 -9.14 12.38 -3.28
C ARG A 270 -9.98 11.18 -3.67
N PHE A 271 -11.20 11.10 -3.18
CA PHE A 271 -12.14 10.04 -3.56
C PHE A 271 -12.70 10.23 -4.98
N ASP A 272 -12.68 11.46 -5.51
CA ASP A 272 -13.10 11.83 -6.87
C ASP A 272 -11.98 11.68 -7.91
N GLY A 273 -10.80 11.20 -7.52
CA GLY A 273 -9.68 10.91 -8.41
C GLY A 273 -10.09 10.02 -9.58
N GLN A 274 -9.36 10.09 -10.67
CA GLN A 274 -9.68 9.35 -11.90
C GLN A 274 -9.67 7.83 -11.67
N LEU A 275 -10.82 7.19 -11.93
CA LEU A 275 -10.93 5.74 -12.03
C LEU A 275 -10.50 5.31 -13.44
N TYR A 276 -9.40 4.57 -13.53
CA TYR A 276 -8.89 4.11 -14.82
C TYR A 276 -9.56 2.79 -15.21
N ASP A 277 -9.81 2.62 -16.50
CA ASP A 277 -10.24 1.33 -17.02
C ASP A 277 -9.01 0.41 -17.21
N SER A 278 -8.85 -0.54 -16.31
CA SER A 278 -7.81 -1.57 -16.41
C SER A 278 -8.19 -2.72 -17.37
N PHE A 279 -9.41 -2.68 -17.90
CA PHE A 279 -10.02 -3.76 -18.67
C PHE A 279 -9.84 -3.54 -20.18
N SER A 280 -8.66 -3.85 -20.71
CA SER A 280 -8.42 -3.77 -22.15
C SER A 280 -9.30 -4.77 -22.94
N SER A 281 -9.53 -4.50 -24.24
CA SER A 281 -10.34 -5.34 -25.15
C SER A 281 -9.94 -6.83 -25.12
N VAL A 282 -8.69 -7.14 -24.84
CA VAL A 282 -8.17 -8.51 -24.71
C VAL A 282 -8.74 -9.21 -23.48
N TYR A 283 -8.86 -8.51 -22.35
CA TYR A 283 -9.43 -9.06 -21.12
C TYR A 283 -10.94 -9.24 -21.21
N HIS A 284 -11.66 -8.37 -21.92
CA HIS A 284 -13.08 -8.55 -22.23
C HIS A 284 -13.34 -9.88 -22.95
N LEU A 285 -12.50 -10.24 -23.91
CA LEU A 285 -12.64 -11.50 -24.63
C LEU A 285 -12.39 -12.72 -23.72
N PHE A 286 -11.40 -12.66 -22.82
CA PHE A 286 -11.10 -13.76 -21.90
C PHE A 286 -12.16 -13.94 -20.82
N ASN A 287 -12.72 -12.88 -20.24
CA ASN A 287 -13.79 -12.99 -19.24
C ASN A 287 -15.08 -13.55 -19.86
N ASN A 288 -15.47 -13.09 -21.04
CA ASN A 288 -16.65 -13.60 -21.73
C ASN A 288 -16.57 -15.10 -22.06
N LEU A 289 -15.36 -15.62 -22.30
CA LEU A 289 -15.14 -17.06 -22.54
C LEU A 289 -15.27 -17.90 -21.26
N ASN A 290 -15.06 -17.30 -20.09
CA ASN A 290 -15.10 -18.01 -18.81
C ASN A 290 -16.43 -17.82 -18.04
N GLY A 291 -17.33 -16.97 -18.52
CA GLY A 291 -18.64 -16.72 -17.90
C GLY A 291 -18.58 -16.03 -16.53
N ASP A 292 -17.50 -15.32 -16.25
CA ASP A 292 -17.27 -14.65 -14.97
C ASP A 292 -17.52 -13.15 -15.09
N SER A 293 -18.28 -12.58 -14.14
CA SER A 293 -18.60 -11.15 -14.11
C SER A 293 -17.37 -10.27 -13.85
N GLY A 294 -16.29 -10.85 -13.30
CA GLY A 294 -15.11 -10.13 -12.86
C GLY A 294 -15.30 -9.31 -11.60
N VAL A 295 -16.49 -9.27 -11.01
CA VAL A 295 -16.75 -8.57 -9.75
C VAL A 295 -16.03 -9.29 -8.60
N ARG A 296 -15.29 -8.54 -7.80
CA ARG A 296 -14.62 -9.10 -6.62
C ARG A 296 -15.62 -9.26 -5.48
N GLY A 297 -15.80 -10.50 -5.01
CA GLY A 297 -16.53 -10.75 -3.76
C GLY A 297 -15.69 -10.28 -2.56
N ILE A 298 -16.29 -9.45 -1.71
CA ILE A 298 -15.63 -8.96 -0.48
C ILE A 298 -15.60 -10.00 0.63
N ASP A 299 -16.58 -10.91 0.64
CA ASP A 299 -16.76 -11.90 1.71
C ASP A 299 -15.84 -13.12 1.59
N GLY A 300 -15.07 -13.21 0.51
CA GLY A 300 -14.16 -14.34 0.28
C GLY A 300 -14.89 -15.68 0.06
N GLU A 301 -14.22 -16.77 0.43
CA GLU A 301 -14.79 -18.12 0.32
C GLU A 301 -15.54 -18.48 1.62
N PRO A 302 -16.77 -19.03 1.58
CA PRO A 302 -17.56 -19.34 2.77
C PRO A 302 -16.85 -20.26 3.80
N ASP A 303 -16.06 -21.20 3.29
CA ASP A 303 -15.32 -22.16 4.15
C ASP A 303 -14.02 -21.58 4.73
N ASN A 304 -13.60 -20.39 4.26
CA ASN A 304 -12.38 -19.74 4.70
C ASN A 304 -12.55 -18.21 4.65
N PRO A 305 -13.37 -17.63 5.55
CA PRO A 305 -13.70 -16.23 5.52
C PRO A 305 -12.47 -15.35 5.76
N PRO A 306 -12.40 -14.18 5.11
CA PRO A 306 -11.31 -13.26 5.31
C PRO A 306 -11.37 -12.58 6.67
N LEU A 307 -10.19 -12.22 7.18
CA LEU A 307 -10.05 -11.56 8.48
C LEU A 307 -10.43 -10.07 8.38
N ASN A 308 -11.30 -9.60 9.27
CA ASN A 308 -11.61 -8.19 9.55
C ASN A 308 -11.68 -7.30 8.30
N ILE A 309 -12.64 -7.61 7.43
CA ILE A 309 -12.91 -6.86 6.20
C ILE A 309 -13.65 -5.56 6.52
N ARG A 310 -13.26 -4.49 5.84
CA ARG A 310 -13.95 -3.19 5.89
C ARG A 310 -14.00 -2.57 4.50
N ILE A 311 -15.01 -1.76 4.24
CA ILE A 311 -15.05 -0.88 3.07
C ILE A 311 -14.65 0.53 3.53
N ASP A 312 -13.75 1.16 2.80
CA ASP A 312 -13.34 2.52 3.11
C ASP A 312 -14.46 3.51 2.81
N GLN A 313 -14.58 4.52 3.65
CA GLN A 313 -15.62 5.53 3.53
C GLN A 313 -15.51 6.35 2.24
N SER A 314 -14.32 6.50 1.69
CA SER A 314 -14.11 7.14 0.39
C SER A 314 -14.91 6.47 -0.74
N THR A 315 -15.16 5.16 -0.62
CA THR A 315 -16.01 4.41 -1.56
C THR A 315 -17.45 4.89 -1.52
N TYR A 316 -18.00 5.06 -0.33
CA TYR A 316 -19.38 5.56 -0.15
C TYR A 316 -19.50 7.03 -0.55
N TYR A 317 -18.52 7.88 -0.24
CA TYR A 317 -18.51 9.26 -0.72
C TYR A 317 -18.47 9.33 -2.24
N ARG A 318 -17.61 8.53 -2.86
CA ARG A 318 -17.52 8.44 -4.30
C ARG A 318 -18.86 8.02 -4.91
N ALA A 319 -19.50 6.98 -4.41
CA ALA A 319 -20.79 6.50 -4.88
C ALA A 319 -21.94 7.52 -4.68
N ASN A 320 -21.89 8.33 -3.62
CA ASN A 320 -22.93 9.32 -3.35
C ASN A 320 -22.78 10.61 -4.17
N ILE A 321 -21.57 10.93 -4.64
CA ILE A 321 -21.27 12.21 -5.29
C ILE A 321 -21.13 12.07 -6.80
N LEU A 322 -20.58 10.93 -7.28
CA LEU A 322 -20.38 10.69 -8.70
C LEU A 322 -21.54 9.84 -9.24
N GLU A 323 -22.39 10.44 -10.07
CA GLU A 323 -23.59 9.80 -10.64
C GLU A 323 -23.27 8.53 -11.44
N ASP A 324 -22.08 8.45 -12.02
CA ASP A 324 -21.64 7.32 -12.86
C ASP A 324 -20.89 6.22 -12.08
N TYR A 325 -20.80 6.33 -10.73
CA TYR A 325 -20.08 5.37 -9.91
C TYR A 325 -21.04 4.55 -9.03
N GLU A 326 -21.40 3.37 -9.52
CA GLU A 326 -22.24 2.40 -8.83
C GLU A 326 -21.51 1.05 -8.73
N PRO A 327 -20.60 0.86 -7.76
CA PRO A 327 -19.90 -0.41 -7.62
C PRO A 327 -20.88 -1.53 -7.20
N GLU A 328 -20.94 -2.59 -8.00
CA GLU A 328 -21.82 -3.73 -7.76
C GLU A 328 -21.64 -4.34 -6.37
N THR A 329 -20.42 -4.31 -5.86
CA THR A 329 -20.06 -4.83 -4.54
C THR A 329 -20.75 -4.07 -3.39
N LEU A 330 -21.06 -2.78 -3.54
CA LEU A 330 -21.79 -2.01 -2.51
C LEU A 330 -23.28 -2.37 -2.47
N LEU A 331 -23.84 -2.85 -3.57
CA LEU A 331 -25.24 -3.25 -3.63
C LEU A 331 -25.50 -4.54 -2.86
N GLU A 332 -24.46 -5.36 -2.68
CA GLU A 332 -24.51 -6.64 -1.96
C GLU A 332 -24.11 -6.48 -0.47
N ASP A 333 -23.51 -5.35 -0.08
CA ASP A 333 -23.04 -5.12 1.28
C ASP A 333 -24.16 -4.66 2.22
N HIS A 334 -24.76 -5.62 2.93
CA HIS A 334 -25.70 -5.35 4.02
C HIS A 334 -25.02 -5.21 5.39
N HIS A 335 -23.70 -5.32 5.47
CA HIS A 335 -22.95 -5.39 6.71
C HIS A 335 -21.89 -4.29 6.79
N ASN A 336 -22.09 -3.24 7.51
CA ASN A 336 -21.10 -2.31 8.04
C ASN A 336 -21.36 -0.83 7.77
N GLN A 337 -22.31 -0.30 8.52
CA GLN A 337 -22.45 1.15 8.71
C GLN A 337 -21.71 1.67 9.96
N GLU A 338 -20.82 0.91 10.57
CA GLU A 338 -20.03 1.42 11.70
C GLU A 338 -18.70 1.99 11.22
N GLN A 339 -18.69 3.31 11.22
CA GLN A 339 -17.63 4.17 10.74
C GLN A 339 -16.84 4.71 11.91
N HIS A 340 -15.56 4.50 11.91
CA HIS A 340 -14.65 5.31 12.71
C HIS A 340 -13.57 5.92 11.81
N PHE A 341 -13.71 7.21 11.54
CA PHE A 341 -12.61 8.04 11.11
C PHE A 341 -11.82 8.48 12.33
N THR A 342 -10.58 8.15 12.33
CA THR A 342 -9.65 8.81 13.21
C THR A 342 -8.40 9.07 12.41
N THR A 343 -8.26 10.31 11.88
CA THR A 343 -6.93 10.85 11.87
C THR A 343 -6.77 12.20 11.24
N ALA A 344 -5.71 12.87 11.66
CA ALA A 344 -5.28 14.16 11.17
C ALA A 344 -4.85 14.15 9.67
N ILE A 345 -4.51 12.99 9.10
CA ILE A 345 -4.14 12.88 7.67
C ILE A 345 -5.39 12.78 6.80
N LEU A 346 -6.40 12.02 7.23
CA LEU A 346 -7.69 11.95 6.54
C LEU A 346 -8.55 13.19 6.78
N SER A 347 -8.27 14.01 7.79
CA SER A 347 -8.90 15.34 7.89
C SER A 347 -8.47 16.27 6.75
N ARG A 348 -7.43 15.90 5.97
CA ARG A 348 -7.10 16.50 4.68
C ARG A 348 -7.91 15.93 3.51
N ALA A 349 -8.62 14.82 3.68
CA ALA A 349 -9.59 14.27 2.74
C ALA A 349 -10.92 15.05 2.70
N PHE A 350 -10.94 16.31 3.14
CA PHE A 350 -11.94 17.23 2.67
C PHE A 350 -11.77 17.36 1.17
N ILE A 351 -12.87 17.17 0.46
CA ILE A 351 -13.01 17.39 -0.98
C ILE A 351 -12.17 18.61 -1.36
N ARG A 352 -11.12 18.41 -2.10
CA ARG A 352 -10.43 19.52 -2.75
C ARG A 352 -11.11 19.73 -4.07
N GLU A 353 -11.88 20.76 -4.18
CA GLU A 353 -12.42 21.20 -5.45
C GLU A 353 -11.31 21.89 -6.23
N ASP A 354 -11.00 21.39 -7.40
CA ASP A 354 -10.19 22.13 -8.37
C ASP A 354 -10.93 23.39 -8.75
N THR A 355 -10.27 24.53 -8.61
CA THR A 355 -10.90 25.83 -8.82
C THR A 355 -10.21 26.58 -9.96
N PRO A 356 -10.28 26.08 -11.23
CA PRO A 356 -9.62 26.74 -12.35
C PRO A 356 -10.13 28.17 -12.50
N GLY A 357 -9.19 29.13 -12.50
CA GLY A 357 -9.50 30.54 -12.65
C GLY A 357 -10.00 31.25 -11.37
N LEU A 358 -10.09 30.57 -10.23
CA LEU A 358 -10.37 31.23 -8.97
C LEU A 358 -9.14 32.01 -8.48
N VAL A 359 -9.33 33.27 -8.18
CA VAL A 359 -8.31 34.14 -7.59
C VAL A 359 -8.72 34.51 -6.18
N ALA A 360 -7.79 34.42 -5.25
CA ALA A 360 -7.97 34.85 -3.87
C ALA A 360 -7.07 36.05 -3.57
N ASP A 361 -7.58 36.97 -2.77
CA ASP A 361 -6.77 38.03 -2.15
C ASP A 361 -6.14 37.45 -0.88
N VAL A 362 -4.82 37.45 -0.82
CA VAL A 362 -4.01 36.93 0.28
C VAL A 362 -3.30 38.08 0.98
N GLU A 363 -3.65 38.33 2.21
CA GLU A 363 -3.03 39.36 3.06
C GLU A 363 -2.07 38.70 4.05
N TYR A 364 -0.82 39.14 4.08
CA TYR A 364 0.23 38.66 4.99
C TYR A 364 1.09 39.83 5.49
N GLY A 365 1.09 40.05 6.79
CA GLY A 365 1.73 41.26 7.37
C GLY A 365 1.07 42.53 6.88
N ALA A 366 1.85 43.42 6.24
CA ALA A 366 1.37 44.65 5.60
C ALA A 366 1.19 44.52 4.08
N LEU A 367 1.37 43.34 3.54
CA LEU A 367 1.31 43.05 2.10
C LEU A 367 -0.01 42.37 1.73
N SER A 368 -0.47 42.64 0.51
CA SER A 368 -1.62 41.97 -0.09
C SER A 368 -1.27 41.56 -1.52
N SER A 369 -1.64 40.36 -1.91
CA SER A 369 -1.40 39.83 -3.25
C SER A 369 -2.58 39.01 -3.76
N LYS A 370 -2.83 39.06 -5.05
CA LYS A 370 -3.78 38.16 -5.72
C LYS A 370 -3.08 36.88 -6.12
N CYS A 371 -3.60 35.75 -5.66
CA CYS A 371 -3.02 34.43 -5.89
C CYS A 371 -4.05 33.54 -6.62
N GLU A 372 -3.57 32.76 -7.58
CA GLU A 372 -4.39 31.71 -8.19
C GLU A 372 -4.64 30.59 -7.16
N VAL A 373 -5.90 30.24 -6.95
CA VAL A 373 -6.28 29.10 -6.11
C VAL A 373 -6.28 27.85 -6.97
N VAL A 374 -5.40 26.90 -6.66
CA VAL A 374 -5.30 25.63 -7.38
C VAL A 374 -6.43 24.70 -6.98
N ASN A 375 -6.66 24.58 -5.66
CA ASN A 375 -7.77 23.83 -5.09
C ASN A 375 -8.14 24.36 -3.71
N ILE A 376 -9.36 24.07 -3.25
CA ILE A 376 -9.89 24.44 -1.94
C ILE A 376 -10.60 23.27 -1.29
N SER A 377 -10.58 23.22 0.04
CA SER A 377 -11.34 22.31 0.87
C SER A 377 -11.86 23.01 2.12
N GLU A 378 -12.69 22.35 2.92
CA GLU A 378 -13.13 22.90 4.22
C GLU A 378 -11.95 23.20 5.16
N GLY A 379 -10.89 22.40 5.11
CA GLY A 379 -9.72 22.52 6.00
C GLY A 379 -8.61 23.42 5.50
N GLY A 380 -8.60 23.83 4.23
CA GLY A 380 -7.54 24.66 3.67
C GLY A 380 -7.62 24.84 2.17
N LEU A 381 -6.60 25.47 1.59
CA LEU A 381 -6.51 25.65 0.15
C LEU A 381 -5.04 25.61 -0.32
N GLN A 382 -4.87 25.41 -1.63
CA GLN A 382 -3.59 25.48 -2.29
C GLN A 382 -3.55 26.69 -3.20
N LEU A 383 -2.49 27.50 -3.06
CA LEU A 383 -2.23 28.68 -3.88
C LEU A 383 -1.04 28.49 -4.79
N LYS A 384 -1.06 29.18 -5.93
CA LYS A 384 0.12 29.41 -6.75
C LYS A 384 0.55 30.87 -6.61
N TYR A 385 1.79 31.10 -6.14
CA TYR A 385 2.36 32.40 -5.93
C TYR A 385 3.87 32.35 -6.04
N GLU A 386 4.47 33.25 -6.82
CA GLU A 386 5.93 33.28 -7.10
C GLU A 386 6.74 34.05 -6.04
N GLY A 387 6.07 34.76 -5.12
CA GLY A 387 6.71 35.48 -4.02
C GLY A 387 6.84 34.65 -2.74
N GLU A 388 7.43 35.25 -1.72
CA GLU A 388 7.50 34.65 -0.38
C GLU A 388 6.31 35.11 0.47
N ILE A 389 5.58 34.16 1.04
CA ILE A 389 4.56 34.38 2.05
C ILE A 389 5.10 33.85 3.37
N SER A 390 5.00 34.63 4.44
CA SER A 390 5.45 34.25 5.78
C SER A 390 4.41 34.57 6.86
N GLY A 391 4.29 33.70 7.84
CA GLY A 391 3.36 33.88 8.97
C GLY A 391 1.89 33.53 8.65
N PRO A 392 0.97 33.82 9.56
CA PRO A 392 -0.44 33.66 9.33
C PRO A 392 -0.92 34.60 8.24
N VAL A 393 -1.82 34.11 7.39
CA VAL A 393 -2.39 34.84 6.26
C VAL A 393 -3.88 34.99 6.41
N LYS A 394 -4.43 36.09 5.90
CA LYS A 394 -5.88 36.23 5.68
C LYS A 394 -6.16 36.04 4.20
N ILE A 395 -7.18 35.25 3.90
CA ILE A 395 -7.54 34.90 2.53
C ILE A 395 -9.01 35.17 2.32
N SER A 396 -9.33 35.82 1.22
CA SER A 396 -10.70 36.09 0.79
C SER A 396 -10.87 35.94 -0.71
N SER A 397 -12.05 35.58 -1.16
CA SER A 397 -12.43 35.53 -2.56
C SER A 397 -13.94 35.75 -2.70
N ASP A 398 -14.40 35.89 -3.94
CA ASP A 398 -15.84 35.99 -4.26
C ASP A 398 -16.60 34.71 -3.93
N LYS A 399 -15.94 33.57 -3.79
CA LYS A 399 -16.56 32.27 -3.51
C LYS A 399 -16.60 31.88 -2.02
N PHE A 400 -15.80 32.54 -1.17
CA PHE A 400 -15.79 32.25 0.27
C PHE A 400 -15.46 33.49 1.10
N SER A 401 -15.99 33.54 2.31
CA SER A 401 -15.71 34.60 3.28
C SER A 401 -14.24 34.57 3.74
N THR A 402 -13.75 35.71 4.23
CA THR A 402 -12.40 35.84 4.77
C THR A 402 -12.09 34.77 5.81
N LYS A 403 -11.03 34.03 5.59
CA LYS A 403 -10.49 33.00 6.50
C LYS A 403 -9.08 33.33 6.91
N VAL A 404 -8.70 32.95 8.12
CA VAL A 404 -7.32 32.99 8.59
C VAL A 404 -6.71 31.62 8.36
N ALA A 405 -5.50 31.58 7.83
CA ALA A 405 -4.80 30.34 7.55
C ALA A 405 -3.33 30.41 7.95
N ASN A 406 -2.74 29.28 8.25
CA ASN A 406 -1.30 29.12 8.44
C ASN A 406 -0.69 28.39 7.25
N ILE A 407 0.56 28.72 6.91
CA ILE A 407 1.27 28.00 5.88
C ILE A 407 1.57 26.60 6.39
N ALA A 408 1.04 25.60 5.71
CA ALA A 408 1.29 24.21 6.01
C ALA A 408 2.53 23.70 5.26
N TRP A 409 2.72 24.16 4.01
CA TRP A 409 3.91 23.84 3.22
C TRP A 409 4.10 24.87 2.09
N HIS A 410 5.36 24.97 1.58
CA HIS A 410 5.72 25.76 0.42
C HIS A 410 6.64 24.95 -0.51
N ARG A 411 6.32 24.87 -1.79
CA ARG A 411 7.15 24.17 -2.77
C ARG A 411 6.95 24.71 -4.20
N LYS A 412 8.02 25.06 -4.89
CA LYS A 412 8.02 25.47 -6.31
C LYS A 412 6.95 26.52 -6.68
N GLY A 413 6.83 27.58 -5.87
CA GLY A 413 5.84 28.63 -6.12
C GLY A 413 4.40 28.25 -5.78
N GLN A 414 4.18 27.15 -5.07
CA GLN A 414 2.87 26.74 -4.53
C GLN A 414 2.91 26.73 -3.01
N TYR A 415 1.82 27.13 -2.40
CA TYR A 415 1.62 27.18 -0.96
C TYR A 415 0.40 26.36 -0.58
N GLY A 416 0.57 25.43 0.33
CA GLY A 416 -0.54 24.80 1.03
C GLY A 416 -0.87 25.57 2.29
N LEU A 417 -2.12 25.96 2.45
CA LEU A 417 -2.61 26.77 3.57
C LEU A 417 -3.67 25.98 4.33
N LYS A 418 -3.52 25.91 5.65
CA LYS A 418 -4.48 25.28 6.57
C LYS A 418 -5.27 26.37 7.25
N PHE A 419 -6.60 26.34 7.14
CA PHE A 419 -7.45 27.28 7.85
C PHE A 419 -7.28 27.14 9.36
N ALA A 420 -7.23 28.28 10.04
CA ALA A 420 -7.29 28.30 11.49
C ALA A 420 -8.72 27.90 11.93
N ALA A 421 -8.79 27.09 12.98
CA ALA A 421 -10.04 26.63 13.55
C ALA A 421 -10.85 27.80 14.14
#